data_2295f06f7741c6d90c14f295cffcefab
#
_entry.id   2295f06f7741c6d90c14f295cffcefab
#
_cell.length_a   1.000
_cell.length_b   1.000
_cell.length_c   1.000
_cell.angle_alpha   90.00
_cell.angle_beta   90.00
_cell.angle_gamma   90.00
#
_symmetry.space_group_name_H-M   'P 1'
#
loop_
_entity.id
_entity.type
_entity.pdbx_description
1 polymer ?
#
loop_
_entity_poly.entity_id
_entity_poly.type
_entity_poly.pdbx_seq_one_letter_code
_entity_poly.pdbx_strand_id
1 'polypeptide(L)'
;MGETVQQLLRERQADDRIGVKYGDRQWTWRDHLRSASRQAAALLAIADTDRPRHVGTLLGNTPDMLTQMAAAGLGGYVLCGINTTRRGNALLADIHRADCQILVTDAEHRGLLDGLDLTGIRVVDTSTGEWAAQLDSATELAPYREVGPMETYMMIFTSGTGGNPKAVQVSHFMVVMSGRALAQRFSLTADDTCYVSMPLFHSNAVVAGWAVALVSGAAIVPAKFSASGFLRDIRHYGATYMNYVGKPLAYILANPPKPDDADNPLRVAFGNEASDRDIDEFGRRFDVEVWDGFGSTENAVIITREPGTPKGSIGKGFGGVAIYRSETMQECAVARFDTDGALINPDEAIGELVNTAGTGFFTGYYNDAAANEERTRHGMYWSGDLAYRDADGWI
;
A
#
# COMPACT_ATOMS: atom_id res chain seq x y z
N MET A 1 22.04 -7.40 -0.10
CA MET A 1 20.73 -6.98 -0.69
C MET A 1 20.02 -6.15 0.35
N GLY A 2 19.69 -4.90 0.04
CA GLY A 2 19.20 -3.91 1.02
C GLY A 2 18.00 -4.39 1.82
N GLU A 3 17.99 -4.16 3.14
CA GLU A 3 16.89 -4.54 4.04
C GLU A 3 15.95 -3.39 4.33
N THR A 4 16.29 -2.20 3.88
CA THR A 4 15.48 -0.98 4.05
C THR A 4 15.14 -0.35 2.70
N VAL A 5 14.05 0.41 2.66
CA VAL A 5 13.70 1.24 1.50
C VAL A 5 14.84 2.20 1.13
N GLN A 6 15.51 2.78 2.15
CA GLN A 6 16.65 3.68 1.95
C GLN A 6 17.78 3.01 1.19
N GLN A 7 18.17 1.80 1.58
CA GLN A 7 19.23 1.04 0.91
C GLN A 7 18.84 0.69 -0.53
N LEU A 8 17.62 0.20 -0.76
CA LEU A 8 17.15 -0.14 -2.12
C LEU A 8 17.12 1.08 -3.05
N LEU A 9 16.68 2.24 -2.56
CA LEU A 9 16.70 3.47 -3.34
C LEU A 9 18.13 3.89 -3.70
N ARG A 10 19.07 3.79 -2.76
CA ARG A 10 20.48 4.08 -3.00
C ARG A 10 21.10 3.14 -4.05
N GLU A 11 20.78 1.85 -4.00
CA GLU A 11 21.23 0.87 -5.01
C GLU A 11 20.77 1.24 -6.43
N ARG A 12 19.63 1.97 -6.56
CA ARG A 12 19.06 2.40 -7.85
C ARG A 12 19.48 3.80 -8.31
N GLN A 13 20.23 4.57 -7.51
CA GLN A 13 20.64 5.92 -7.89
C GLN A 13 21.50 5.99 -9.17
N ALA A 14 22.11 4.89 -9.56
CA ALA A 14 22.87 4.77 -10.80
C ALA A 14 22.14 4.00 -11.91
N ASP A 15 20.87 3.67 -11.73
CA ASP A 15 20.09 2.86 -12.69
C ASP A 15 19.49 3.74 -13.80
N ASP A 16 19.94 3.56 -15.04
CA ASP A 16 19.50 4.31 -16.21
C ASP A 16 18.25 3.72 -16.90
N ARG A 17 17.72 2.61 -16.40
CA ARG A 17 16.47 2.07 -16.91
C ARG A 17 15.29 2.95 -16.53
N ILE A 18 14.24 2.90 -17.34
CA ILE A 18 13.00 3.64 -17.05
C ILE A 18 12.43 3.18 -15.72
N GLY A 19 12.24 4.11 -14.80
CA GLY A 19 11.67 3.87 -13.49
C GLY A 19 10.25 4.41 -13.33
N VAL A 20 9.91 5.50 -14.02
CA VAL A 20 8.58 6.12 -13.94
C VAL A 20 8.08 6.45 -15.33
N LYS A 21 6.80 6.14 -15.60
CA LYS A 21 6.07 6.52 -16.83
C LYS A 21 4.80 7.27 -16.44
N TYR A 22 4.52 8.41 -17.09
CA TYR A 22 3.31 9.20 -16.84
C TYR A 22 2.93 10.08 -18.03
N GLY A 23 1.76 9.86 -18.63
CA GLY A 23 1.42 10.41 -19.93
C GLY A 23 2.46 9.98 -20.98
N ASP A 24 2.95 10.91 -21.78
CA ASP A 24 4.01 10.66 -22.77
C ASP A 24 5.42 10.86 -22.19
N ARG A 25 5.54 11.09 -20.88
CA ARG A 25 6.81 11.36 -20.22
C ARG A 25 7.34 10.10 -19.53
N GLN A 26 8.67 9.97 -19.54
CA GLN A 26 9.38 8.88 -18.87
C GLN A 26 10.61 9.44 -18.15
N TRP A 27 10.95 8.86 -17.03
CA TRP A 27 12.15 9.16 -16.26
C TRP A 27 12.89 7.88 -15.94
N THR A 28 14.22 7.92 -15.99
CA THR A 28 15.04 6.83 -15.46
C THR A 28 14.91 6.77 -13.92
N TRP A 29 15.23 5.62 -13.33
CA TRP A 29 15.38 5.56 -11.88
C TRP A 29 16.35 6.62 -11.38
N ARG A 30 17.49 6.81 -12.05
CA ARG A 30 18.48 7.85 -11.71
C ARG A 30 17.86 9.24 -11.67
N ASP A 31 17.14 9.64 -12.70
CA ASP A 31 16.56 11.00 -12.77
C ASP A 31 15.47 11.21 -11.74
N HIS A 32 14.61 10.18 -11.56
CA HIS A 32 13.58 10.18 -10.53
C HIS A 32 14.21 10.33 -9.13
N LEU A 33 15.22 9.53 -8.80
CA LEU A 33 15.89 9.56 -7.50
C LEU A 33 16.74 10.79 -7.28
N ARG A 34 17.29 11.40 -8.34
CA ARG A 34 17.94 12.72 -8.26
C ARG A 34 16.92 13.80 -7.86
N SER A 35 15.73 13.80 -8.46
CA SER A 35 14.66 14.71 -8.06
C SER A 35 14.23 14.46 -6.61
N ALA A 36 14.07 13.19 -6.22
CA ALA A 36 13.71 12.81 -4.86
C ALA A 36 14.76 13.27 -3.82
N SER A 37 16.05 13.12 -4.13
CA SER A 37 17.14 13.59 -3.26
C SER A 37 17.11 15.10 -3.05
N ARG A 38 16.85 15.88 -4.11
CA ARG A 38 16.73 17.34 -4.01
C ARG A 38 15.52 17.75 -3.17
N GLN A 39 14.38 17.07 -3.34
CA GLN A 39 13.17 17.33 -2.55
C GLN A 39 13.38 16.95 -1.08
N ALA A 40 14.03 15.81 -0.80
CA ALA A 40 14.38 15.43 0.56
C ALA A 40 15.28 16.48 1.25
N ALA A 41 16.32 16.96 0.56
CA ALA A 41 17.19 17.99 1.09
C ALA A 41 16.45 19.30 1.39
N ALA A 42 15.57 19.74 0.47
CA ALA A 42 14.77 20.94 0.66
C ALA A 42 13.79 20.82 1.83
N LEU A 43 13.11 19.66 1.98
CA LEU A 43 12.18 19.42 3.09
C LEU A 43 12.92 19.33 4.44
N LEU A 44 14.07 18.65 4.49
CA LEU A 44 14.88 18.58 5.71
C LEU A 44 15.46 19.93 6.14
N ALA A 45 15.79 20.81 5.17
CA ALA A 45 16.29 22.15 5.47
C ALA A 45 15.25 23.05 6.14
N ILE A 46 13.96 22.78 5.95
CA ILE A 46 12.86 23.56 6.55
C ILE A 46 12.19 22.85 7.74
N ALA A 47 12.60 21.62 8.03
CA ALA A 47 12.06 20.85 9.13
C ALA A 47 12.51 21.40 10.48
N ASP A 48 11.58 21.44 11.43
CA ASP A 48 11.86 21.74 12.84
C ASP A 48 12.62 20.55 13.46
N THR A 49 13.80 20.83 14.04
CA THR A 49 14.67 19.80 14.60
C THR A 49 14.16 19.24 15.93
N ASP A 50 13.29 19.95 16.61
CA ASP A 50 12.76 19.57 17.92
C ASP A 50 11.45 18.76 17.82
N ARG A 51 10.96 18.56 16.59
CA ARG A 51 9.74 17.79 16.31
C ARG A 51 10.05 16.49 15.54
N PRO A 52 9.18 15.46 15.63
CA PRO A 52 9.26 14.29 14.75
C PRO A 52 9.28 14.72 13.28
N ARG A 53 10.21 14.16 12.48
CA ARG A 53 10.29 14.48 11.04
C ARG A 53 9.23 13.70 10.28
N HIS A 54 8.01 14.15 10.44
CA HIS A 54 6.84 13.61 9.73
C HIS A 54 6.40 14.59 8.65
N VAL A 55 6.37 14.09 7.42
CA VAL A 55 5.96 14.84 6.24
C VAL A 55 4.67 14.23 5.70
N GLY A 56 3.58 14.98 5.81
CA GLY A 56 2.30 14.61 5.22
C GLY A 56 2.30 14.84 3.71
N THR A 57 1.64 13.96 2.96
CA THR A 57 1.42 14.13 1.52
C THR A 57 -0.08 14.11 1.21
N LEU A 58 -0.59 15.24 0.73
CA LEU A 58 -1.96 15.39 0.22
C LEU A 58 -1.88 15.49 -1.30
N LEU A 59 -1.58 14.35 -1.93
CA LEU A 59 -1.29 14.22 -3.36
C LEU A 59 -2.08 13.04 -3.96
N GLY A 60 -2.44 13.16 -5.23
CA GLY A 60 -3.00 12.05 -6.01
C GLY A 60 -1.91 11.08 -6.51
N ASN A 61 -2.33 10.11 -7.33
CA ASN A 61 -1.40 9.18 -7.99
C ASN A 61 -0.67 9.89 -9.15
N THR A 62 0.40 10.58 -8.82
CA THR A 62 1.22 11.39 -9.72
C THR A 62 2.71 11.09 -9.53
N PRO A 63 3.58 11.50 -10.47
CA PRO A 63 5.02 11.43 -10.27
C PRO A 63 5.49 12.15 -9.00
N ASP A 64 4.81 13.23 -8.59
CA ASP A 64 5.16 13.97 -7.37
C ASP A 64 4.98 13.09 -6.13
N MET A 65 3.89 12.32 -6.03
CA MET A 65 3.69 11.38 -4.91
C MET A 65 4.79 10.32 -4.87
N LEU A 66 5.17 9.74 -6.03
CA LEU A 66 6.28 8.80 -6.11
C LEU A 66 7.61 9.43 -5.67
N THR A 67 7.81 10.70 -6.05
CA THR A 67 9.00 11.47 -5.66
C THR A 67 9.03 11.69 -4.16
N GLN A 68 7.90 12.01 -3.51
CA GLN A 68 7.83 12.13 -2.05
C GLN A 68 8.08 10.80 -1.34
N MET A 69 7.57 9.68 -1.86
CA MET A 69 7.84 8.35 -1.32
C MET A 69 9.35 8.04 -1.37
N ALA A 70 10.00 8.29 -2.49
CA ALA A 70 11.44 8.10 -2.63
C ALA A 70 12.24 9.11 -1.77
N ALA A 71 11.80 10.36 -1.68
CA ALA A 71 12.43 11.39 -0.87
C ALA A 71 12.42 11.05 0.62
N ALA A 72 11.29 10.52 1.14
CA ALA A 72 11.21 10.06 2.53
C ALA A 72 12.17 8.91 2.80
N GLY A 73 12.24 7.93 1.89
CA GLY A 73 13.17 6.82 2.01
C GLY A 73 14.63 7.27 2.00
N LEU A 74 15.03 8.13 1.06
CA LEU A 74 16.39 8.65 0.95
C LEU A 74 16.75 9.57 2.12
N GLY A 75 15.81 10.43 2.53
CA GLY A 75 15.99 11.40 3.61
C GLY A 75 15.95 10.80 5.02
N GLY A 76 15.39 9.59 5.17
CA GLY A 76 15.26 8.90 6.46
C GLY A 76 14.19 9.50 7.39
N TYR A 77 13.20 10.21 6.86
CA TYR A 77 12.05 10.74 7.59
C TYR A 77 10.78 9.93 7.30
N VAL A 78 9.76 10.12 8.12
CA VAL A 78 8.48 9.37 7.98
C VAL A 78 7.54 10.10 7.02
N LEU A 79 7.03 9.39 6.02
CA LEU A 79 5.98 9.87 5.13
C LEU A 79 4.60 9.57 5.74
N CYS A 80 3.69 10.53 5.72
CA CYS A 80 2.32 10.33 6.19
C CYS A 80 1.36 10.47 4.99
N GLY A 81 0.77 9.36 4.57
CA GLY A 81 -0.16 9.32 3.44
C GLY A 81 -1.52 9.90 3.83
N ILE A 82 -1.77 11.16 3.50
CA ILE A 82 -3.03 11.84 3.83
C ILE A 82 -4.06 11.55 2.73
N ASN A 83 -5.23 11.07 3.14
CA ASN A 83 -6.28 10.67 2.21
C ASN A 83 -6.93 11.89 1.52
N THR A 84 -6.78 11.99 0.21
CA THR A 84 -7.28 13.09 -0.62
C THR A 84 -8.81 13.15 -0.72
N THR A 85 -9.53 12.15 -0.22
CA THR A 85 -11.00 12.17 -0.14
C THR A 85 -11.54 12.75 1.16
N ARG A 86 -10.69 12.95 2.17
CA ARG A 86 -11.05 13.55 3.47
C ARG A 86 -11.29 15.06 3.32
N ARG A 87 -12.14 15.63 4.16
CA ARG A 87 -12.53 17.05 4.11
C ARG A 87 -12.60 17.65 5.51
N GLY A 88 -12.37 18.96 5.61
CA GLY A 88 -12.60 19.75 6.81
C GLY A 88 -11.91 19.18 8.05
N ASN A 89 -12.61 19.15 9.18
CA ASN A 89 -12.06 18.69 10.45
C ASN A 89 -11.55 17.24 10.41
N ALA A 90 -12.13 16.38 9.56
CA ALA A 90 -11.66 15.01 9.43
C ALA A 90 -10.29 14.93 8.75
N LEU A 91 -10.02 15.79 7.76
CA LEU A 91 -8.71 15.93 7.14
C LEU A 91 -7.69 16.49 8.12
N LEU A 92 -8.06 17.54 8.86
CA LEU A 92 -7.22 18.16 9.88
C LEU A 92 -6.85 17.17 10.99
N ALA A 93 -7.82 16.35 11.43
CA ALA A 93 -7.60 15.34 12.44
C ALA A 93 -6.57 14.27 12.00
N ASP A 94 -6.58 13.85 10.73
CA ASP A 94 -5.60 12.90 10.21
C ASP A 94 -4.20 13.52 10.19
N ILE A 95 -4.07 14.78 9.76
CA ILE A 95 -2.80 15.52 9.73
C ILE A 95 -2.19 15.64 11.15
N HIS A 96 -3.02 16.01 12.14
CA HIS A 96 -2.58 16.11 13.53
C HIS A 96 -2.28 14.73 14.15
N ARG A 97 -3.06 13.70 13.84
CA ARG A 97 -2.84 12.33 14.34
C ARG A 97 -1.49 11.76 13.91
N ALA A 98 -1.01 12.11 12.71
CA ALA A 98 0.32 11.73 12.24
C ALA A 98 1.42 12.69 12.71
N ASP A 99 1.08 13.69 13.50
CA ASP A 99 2.03 14.71 13.98
C ASP A 99 2.85 15.34 12.84
N CYS A 100 2.19 15.63 11.71
CA CYS A 100 2.85 16.21 10.55
C CYS A 100 3.34 17.63 10.88
N GLN A 101 4.62 17.89 10.65
CA GLN A 101 5.17 19.23 10.73
C GLN A 101 5.24 19.95 9.37
N ILE A 102 5.29 19.17 8.30
CA ILE A 102 5.24 19.63 6.91
C ILE A 102 4.12 18.90 6.20
N LEU A 103 3.38 19.60 5.34
CA LEU A 103 2.35 19.02 4.48
C LEU A 103 2.64 19.41 3.03
N VAL A 104 2.97 18.42 2.21
CA VAL A 104 3.19 18.58 0.77
C VAL A 104 1.87 18.39 0.03
N THR A 105 1.54 19.32 -0.85
CA THR A 105 0.33 19.31 -1.67
C THR A 105 0.63 19.82 -3.08
N ASP A 106 -0.37 19.84 -3.94
CA ASP A 106 -0.32 20.36 -5.32
C ASP A 106 -1.51 21.29 -5.61
N ALA A 107 -1.55 21.85 -6.82
CA ALA A 107 -2.63 22.74 -7.25
C ALA A 107 -4.02 22.05 -7.22
N GLU A 108 -4.10 20.72 -7.46
CA GLU A 108 -5.38 19.98 -7.44
C GLU A 108 -5.94 19.87 -6.02
N HIS A 109 -5.07 19.68 -5.03
CA HIS A 109 -5.48 19.37 -3.66
C HIS A 109 -5.34 20.54 -2.68
N ARG A 110 -4.63 21.62 -3.06
CA ARG A 110 -4.38 22.78 -2.19
C ARG A 110 -5.67 23.36 -1.58
N GLY A 111 -6.74 23.46 -2.37
CA GLY A 111 -8.04 23.97 -1.92
C GLY A 111 -8.71 23.13 -0.81
N LEU A 112 -8.30 21.88 -0.60
CA LEU A 112 -8.81 21.05 0.52
C LEU A 112 -8.37 21.56 1.89
N LEU A 113 -7.35 22.42 1.94
CA LEU A 113 -6.78 23.00 3.14
C LEU A 113 -7.42 24.32 3.54
N ASP A 114 -8.29 24.89 2.68
CA ASP A 114 -8.91 26.18 2.93
C ASP A 114 -9.78 26.15 4.20
N GLY A 115 -9.56 27.14 5.06
CA GLY A 115 -10.29 27.27 6.33
C GLY A 115 -9.86 26.31 7.44
N LEU A 116 -8.82 25.47 7.23
CA LEU A 116 -8.26 24.62 8.29
C LEU A 116 -7.24 25.38 9.12
N ASP A 117 -7.23 25.12 10.43
CA ASP A 117 -6.17 25.63 11.32
C ASP A 117 -4.91 24.77 11.17
N LEU A 118 -3.98 25.25 10.38
CA LEU A 118 -2.69 24.61 10.11
C LEU A 118 -1.55 25.26 10.92
N THR A 119 -1.86 25.89 12.06
CA THR A 119 -0.85 26.47 12.95
C THR A 119 0.20 25.43 13.34
N GLY A 120 1.47 25.75 13.13
CA GLY A 120 2.60 24.84 13.38
C GLY A 120 2.84 23.78 12.29
N ILE A 121 2.10 23.83 11.19
CA ILE A 121 2.28 22.94 10.02
C ILE A 121 2.72 23.79 8.83
N ARG A 122 3.88 23.49 8.25
CA ARG A 122 4.37 24.14 7.05
C ARG A 122 3.77 23.50 5.80
N VAL A 123 2.98 24.24 5.05
CA VAL A 123 2.42 23.77 3.80
C VAL A 123 3.39 24.07 2.65
N VAL A 124 3.72 23.03 1.87
CA VAL A 124 4.55 23.10 0.66
C VAL A 124 3.67 22.72 -0.53
N ASP A 125 3.45 23.67 -1.43
CA ASP A 125 2.71 23.43 -2.68
C ASP A 125 3.71 23.23 -3.82
N THR A 126 3.78 22.00 -4.36
CA THR A 126 4.75 21.61 -5.39
C THR A 126 4.56 22.32 -6.72
N SER A 127 3.42 22.95 -6.94
CA SER A 127 3.09 23.68 -8.18
C SER A 127 3.60 25.13 -8.19
N THR A 128 4.17 25.63 -7.08
CA THR A 128 4.55 27.04 -6.92
C THR A 128 5.97 27.34 -7.36
N GLY A 129 6.19 28.58 -7.83
CA GLY A 129 7.54 29.09 -8.11
C GLY A 129 8.41 29.20 -6.86
N GLU A 130 7.82 29.37 -5.67
CA GLU A 130 8.55 29.38 -4.40
C GLU A 130 9.18 28.00 -4.14
N TRP A 131 8.44 26.93 -4.31
CA TRP A 131 8.98 25.58 -4.18
C TRP A 131 10.05 25.29 -5.22
N ALA A 132 9.86 25.70 -6.49
CA ALA A 132 10.86 25.55 -7.51
C ALA A 132 12.19 26.26 -7.13
N ALA A 133 12.10 27.51 -6.65
CA ALA A 133 13.26 28.26 -6.19
C ALA A 133 13.96 27.61 -4.98
N GLN A 134 13.19 27.02 -4.05
CA GLN A 134 13.71 26.29 -2.93
C GLN A 134 14.47 25.03 -3.37
N LEU A 135 13.94 24.30 -4.36
CA LEU A 135 14.64 23.16 -4.95
C LEU A 135 15.94 23.57 -5.65
N ASP A 136 15.96 24.72 -6.35
CA ASP A 136 17.15 25.21 -7.03
C ASP A 136 18.26 25.61 -6.04
N SER A 137 17.90 26.02 -4.84
CA SER A 137 18.83 26.33 -3.75
C SER A 137 19.20 25.13 -2.88
N ALA A 138 18.56 23.97 -3.07
CA ALA A 138 18.82 22.80 -2.26
C ALA A 138 20.24 22.27 -2.45
N THR A 139 20.92 22.01 -1.33
CA THR A 139 22.27 21.42 -1.28
C THR A 139 22.21 19.92 -1.52
N GLU A 140 23.35 19.25 -1.51
CA GLU A 140 23.41 17.79 -1.49
C GLU A 140 22.66 17.23 -0.29
N LEU A 141 21.94 16.13 -0.50
CA LEU A 141 21.15 15.48 0.53
C LEU A 141 22.08 14.93 1.64
N ALA A 142 21.96 15.48 2.84
CA ALA A 142 22.39 14.83 4.07
C ALA A 142 21.16 14.15 4.71
N PRO A 143 21.06 12.83 4.73
CA PRO A 143 19.92 12.14 5.35
C PRO A 143 19.79 12.52 6.82
N TYR A 144 18.54 12.61 7.29
CA TYR A 144 18.26 12.85 8.71
C TYR A 144 18.88 11.76 9.60
N ARG A 145 18.83 10.51 9.11
CA ARG A 145 19.42 9.34 9.76
C ARG A 145 19.62 8.20 8.76
N GLU A 146 20.49 7.27 9.12
CA GLU A 146 20.48 5.93 8.58
C GLU A 146 19.38 5.13 9.27
N VAL A 147 18.52 4.50 8.49
CA VAL A 147 17.33 3.82 9.03
C VAL A 147 17.56 2.33 9.21
N GLY A 148 17.01 1.80 10.32
CA GLY A 148 16.92 0.36 10.56
C GLY A 148 15.69 -0.27 9.89
N PRO A 149 15.69 -1.59 9.68
CA PRO A 149 14.57 -2.29 9.03
C PRO A 149 13.22 -2.12 9.71
N MET A 150 13.18 -2.11 11.04
CA MET A 150 11.95 -2.02 11.84
C MET A 150 11.49 -0.58 12.10
N GLU A 151 12.24 0.42 11.65
CA GLU A 151 11.83 1.80 11.78
C GLU A 151 10.69 2.13 10.80
N THR A 152 9.83 3.06 11.20
CA THR A 152 8.70 3.49 10.40
C THR A 152 9.15 4.25 9.17
N TYR A 153 8.76 3.75 8.00
CA TYR A 153 8.93 4.41 6.71
C TYR A 153 7.74 5.31 6.38
N MET A 154 6.53 4.79 6.60
CA MET A 154 5.31 5.49 6.23
C MET A 154 4.22 5.27 7.28
N MET A 155 3.36 6.26 7.49
CA MET A 155 2.09 6.11 8.19
C MET A 155 0.95 6.06 7.19
N ILE A 156 0.10 5.03 7.32
CA ILE A 156 -1.08 4.81 6.48
C ILE A 156 -2.32 4.78 7.37
N PHE A 157 -3.33 5.53 6.98
CA PHE A 157 -4.57 5.61 7.76
C PHE A 157 -5.56 4.52 7.35
N THR A 158 -6.08 3.81 8.35
CA THR A 158 -7.17 2.84 8.18
C THR A 158 -8.47 3.36 8.74
N SER A 159 -9.58 2.92 8.16
CA SER A 159 -10.93 3.24 8.63
C SER A 159 -11.31 2.43 9.88
N GLY A 160 -10.57 2.52 10.98
CA GLY A 160 -10.83 1.71 12.17
C GLY A 160 -12.31 1.52 12.51
N THR A 161 -12.67 0.37 13.07
CA THR A 161 -14.04 -0.02 13.46
C THR A 161 -14.74 0.96 14.41
N GLY A 162 -13.97 1.89 15.03
CA GLY A 162 -14.47 2.94 15.95
C GLY A 162 -14.69 4.32 15.32
N GLY A 163 -14.67 4.46 14.00
CA GLY A 163 -14.97 5.73 13.30
C GLY A 163 -13.81 6.71 13.17
N ASN A 164 -12.76 6.62 13.97
CA ASN A 164 -11.55 7.43 13.84
C ASN A 164 -10.45 6.62 13.15
N PRO A 165 -9.86 7.10 12.04
CA PRO A 165 -8.76 6.41 11.40
C PRO A 165 -7.56 6.23 12.33
N LYS A 166 -6.94 5.05 12.27
CA LYS A 166 -5.71 4.75 13.01
C LYS A 166 -4.52 4.94 12.06
N ALA A 167 -3.44 5.56 12.54
CA ALA A 167 -2.21 5.75 11.78
C ALA A 167 -1.31 4.51 11.95
N VAL A 168 -1.41 3.57 11.02
CA VAL A 168 -0.59 2.35 11.01
C VAL A 168 0.85 2.70 10.67
N GLN A 169 1.79 2.28 11.50
CA GLN A 169 3.21 2.41 11.24
C GLN A 169 3.68 1.29 10.31
N VAL A 170 4.02 1.66 9.08
CA VAL A 170 4.53 0.73 8.06
C VAL A 170 6.05 0.80 8.07
N SER A 171 6.72 -0.28 8.48
CA SER A 171 8.19 -0.33 8.58
C SER A 171 8.86 -0.45 7.21
N HIS A 172 10.14 -0.07 7.14
CA HIS A 172 10.98 -0.33 5.97
C HIS A 172 11.01 -1.83 5.62
N PHE A 173 11.11 -2.69 6.64
CA PHE A 173 11.14 -4.14 6.49
C PHE A 173 9.85 -4.68 5.84
N MET A 174 8.69 -4.23 6.32
CA MET A 174 7.40 -4.63 5.75
C MET A 174 7.31 -4.29 4.26
N VAL A 175 7.70 -3.08 3.87
CA VAL A 175 7.68 -2.65 2.45
C VAL A 175 8.60 -3.52 1.60
N VAL A 176 9.85 -3.70 2.04
CA VAL A 176 10.85 -4.46 1.29
C VAL A 176 10.47 -5.93 1.17
N MET A 177 10.03 -6.56 2.25
CA MET A 177 9.68 -7.98 2.25
C MET A 177 8.42 -8.28 1.46
N SER A 178 7.40 -7.44 1.56
CA SER A 178 6.18 -7.58 0.75
C SER A 178 6.49 -7.42 -0.75
N GLY A 179 7.27 -6.40 -1.11
CA GLY A 179 7.69 -6.20 -2.50
C GLY A 179 8.49 -7.40 -3.04
N ARG A 180 9.43 -7.95 -2.26
CA ARG A 180 10.22 -9.13 -2.64
C ARG A 180 9.37 -10.38 -2.82
N ALA A 181 8.48 -10.65 -1.87
CA ALA A 181 7.62 -11.81 -1.93
C ALA A 181 6.76 -11.80 -3.21
N LEU A 182 6.17 -10.65 -3.55
CA LEU A 182 5.35 -10.50 -4.75
C LEU A 182 6.19 -10.51 -6.03
N ALA A 183 7.33 -9.80 -6.08
CA ALA A 183 8.21 -9.81 -7.24
C ALA A 183 8.74 -11.22 -7.53
N GLN A 184 9.10 -11.99 -6.51
CA GLN A 184 9.54 -13.37 -6.64
C GLN A 184 8.39 -14.29 -7.09
N ARG A 185 7.21 -14.17 -6.46
CA ARG A 185 6.04 -14.99 -6.78
C ARG A 185 5.64 -14.88 -8.25
N PHE A 186 5.66 -13.66 -8.80
CA PHE A 186 5.23 -13.38 -10.16
C PHE A 186 6.39 -13.23 -11.15
N SER A 187 7.62 -13.56 -10.72
CA SER A 187 8.84 -13.47 -11.53
C SER A 187 9.00 -12.09 -12.19
N LEU A 188 8.71 -11.02 -11.45
CA LEU A 188 8.80 -9.65 -11.93
C LEU A 188 10.25 -9.17 -11.91
N THR A 189 10.65 -8.52 -12.98
CA THR A 189 12.00 -8.04 -13.25
C THR A 189 12.00 -6.57 -13.67
N ALA A 190 13.15 -6.05 -14.00
CA ALA A 190 13.30 -4.70 -14.52
C ALA A 190 12.69 -4.46 -15.91
N ASP A 191 12.34 -5.53 -16.63
CA ASP A 191 11.67 -5.45 -17.93
C ASP A 191 10.15 -5.28 -17.80
N ASP A 192 9.62 -5.40 -16.57
CA ASP A 192 8.21 -5.28 -16.29
C ASP A 192 7.79 -3.81 -16.10
N THR A 193 6.48 -3.59 -16.16
CA THR A 193 5.86 -2.28 -15.86
C THR A 193 4.68 -2.50 -14.92
N CYS A 194 4.75 -1.88 -13.74
CA CYS A 194 3.72 -1.94 -12.71
C CYS A 194 2.72 -0.79 -12.87
N TYR A 195 1.47 -1.10 -13.18
CA TYR A 195 0.38 -0.12 -13.25
C TYR A 195 -0.29 0.02 -11.89
N VAL A 196 -0.15 1.20 -11.25
CA VAL A 196 -0.63 1.48 -9.90
C VAL A 196 -1.75 2.50 -9.95
N SER A 197 -2.98 2.01 -9.96
CA SER A 197 -4.19 2.85 -9.97
C SER A 197 -4.90 2.92 -8.62
N MET A 198 -4.49 2.11 -7.65
CA MET A 198 -4.92 2.27 -6.26
C MET A 198 -4.20 3.46 -5.62
N PRO A 199 -4.88 4.20 -4.70
CA PRO A 199 -4.29 5.40 -4.10
C PRO A 199 -2.97 5.11 -3.37
N LEU A 200 -1.92 5.87 -3.68
CA LEU A 200 -0.57 5.70 -3.11
C LEU A 200 -0.48 6.08 -1.61
N PHE A 201 -1.56 6.58 -1.01
CA PHE A 201 -1.69 6.73 0.43
C PHE A 201 -2.34 5.51 1.11
N HIS A 202 -2.64 4.42 0.38
CA HIS A 202 -3.14 3.15 0.90
C HIS A 202 -2.12 2.03 0.79
N SER A 203 -2.17 1.08 1.72
CA SER A 203 -1.19 -0.01 1.87
C SER A 203 -1.05 -0.87 0.61
N ASN A 204 -2.14 -1.23 -0.06
CA ASN A 204 -2.07 -2.06 -1.26
C ASN A 204 -1.22 -1.39 -2.36
N ALA A 205 -1.40 -0.10 -2.64
CA ALA A 205 -0.59 0.61 -3.64
C ALA A 205 0.88 0.71 -3.23
N VAL A 206 1.15 0.83 -1.91
CA VAL A 206 2.52 0.89 -1.38
C VAL A 206 3.20 -0.47 -1.46
N VAL A 207 2.59 -1.53 -0.89
CA VAL A 207 3.25 -2.83 -0.74
C VAL A 207 3.10 -3.75 -1.97
N ALA A 208 1.96 -3.68 -2.67
CA ALA A 208 1.71 -4.48 -3.87
C ALA A 208 1.89 -3.72 -5.19
N GLY A 209 2.23 -2.43 -5.14
CA GLY A 209 2.50 -1.62 -6.32
C GLY A 209 3.92 -1.04 -6.29
N TRP A 210 4.13 0.03 -5.53
CA TRP A 210 5.40 0.75 -5.47
C TRP A 210 6.58 -0.12 -4.98
N ALA A 211 6.40 -0.89 -3.92
CA ALA A 211 7.44 -1.76 -3.37
C ALA A 211 7.88 -2.82 -4.38
N VAL A 212 6.93 -3.38 -5.13
CA VAL A 212 7.20 -4.37 -6.19
C VAL A 212 8.09 -3.76 -7.28
N ALA A 213 7.76 -2.56 -7.76
CA ALA A 213 8.57 -1.85 -8.75
C ALA A 213 9.97 -1.50 -8.20
N LEU A 214 10.04 -1.01 -6.95
CA LEU A 214 11.32 -0.67 -6.30
C LEU A 214 12.23 -1.89 -6.19
N VAL A 215 11.72 -3.04 -5.77
CA VAL A 215 12.50 -4.26 -5.55
C VAL A 215 12.94 -4.90 -6.86
N SER A 216 12.04 -5.03 -7.84
CA SER A 216 12.30 -5.66 -9.14
C SER A 216 13.11 -4.77 -10.09
N GLY A 217 13.03 -3.44 -9.93
CA GLY A 217 13.55 -2.45 -10.89
C GLY A 217 12.62 -2.18 -12.05
N ALA A 218 11.40 -2.69 -12.00
CA ALA A 218 10.37 -2.44 -12.99
C ALA A 218 10.02 -0.94 -13.08
N ALA A 219 9.50 -0.52 -14.22
CA ALA A 219 8.90 0.80 -14.33
C ALA A 219 7.59 0.87 -13.54
N ILE A 220 7.27 2.04 -12.97
CA ILE A 220 6.00 2.28 -12.29
C ILE A 220 5.17 3.32 -13.07
N VAL A 221 3.88 3.06 -13.17
CA VAL A 221 2.90 3.97 -13.75
C VAL A 221 1.92 4.38 -12.64
N PRO A 222 2.06 5.56 -12.03
CA PRO A 222 1.03 6.07 -11.14
C PRO A 222 -0.14 6.54 -12.00
N ALA A 223 -1.34 6.04 -11.74
CA ALA A 223 -2.51 6.38 -12.53
C ALA A 223 -3.73 6.67 -11.64
N LYS A 224 -4.61 7.54 -12.10
CA LYS A 224 -5.95 7.68 -11.54
C LYS A 224 -6.81 6.54 -12.09
N PHE A 225 -7.47 5.78 -11.23
CA PHE A 225 -8.33 4.68 -11.67
C PHE A 225 -9.41 5.16 -12.65
N SER A 226 -9.51 4.48 -13.79
CA SER A 226 -10.53 4.70 -14.80
C SER A 226 -10.93 3.36 -15.42
N ALA A 227 -12.14 2.90 -15.15
CA ALA A 227 -12.64 1.64 -15.69
C ALA A 227 -12.67 1.62 -17.23
N SER A 228 -13.09 2.71 -17.87
CA SER A 228 -13.16 2.84 -19.34
C SER A 228 -11.79 3.13 -19.97
N GLY A 229 -10.87 3.73 -19.22
CA GLY A 229 -9.51 4.04 -19.66
C GLY A 229 -8.51 2.89 -19.46
N PHE A 230 -8.86 1.90 -18.63
CA PHE A 230 -7.98 0.83 -18.19
C PHE A 230 -7.17 0.18 -19.32
N LEU A 231 -7.85 -0.42 -20.29
CA LEU A 231 -7.18 -1.20 -21.35
C LEU A 231 -6.31 -0.32 -22.25
N ARG A 232 -6.74 0.91 -22.53
CA ARG A 232 -5.93 1.90 -23.24
C ARG A 232 -4.64 2.19 -22.49
N ASP A 233 -4.72 2.38 -21.18
CA ASP A 233 -3.56 2.71 -20.35
C ASP A 233 -2.62 1.50 -20.23
N ILE A 234 -3.14 0.28 -20.03
CA ILE A 234 -2.35 -0.97 -20.03
C ILE A 234 -1.53 -1.09 -21.32
N ARG A 235 -2.17 -0.88 -22.48
CA ARG A 235 -1.50 -0.96 -23.78
C ARG A 235 -0.49 0.17 -24.00
N HIS A 236 -0.88 1.42 -23.66
CA HIS A 236 -0.04 2.60 -23.85
C HIS A 236 1.28 2.51 -23.06
N TYR A 237 1.19 2.08 -21.80
CA TYR A 237 2.36 1.96 -20.95
C TYR A 237 3.12 0.63 -21.09
N GLY A 238 2.56 -0.36 -21.78
CA GLY A 238 3.09 -1.71 -21.80
C GLY A 238 3.08 -2.35 -20.42
N ALA A 239 2.01 -2.14 -19.66
CA ALA A 239 1.92 -2.62 -18.27
C ALA A 239 1.75 -4.14 -18.23
N THR A 240 2.60 -4.83 -17.47
CA THR A 240 2.63 -6.30 -17.35
C THR A 240 2.10 -6.79 -16.01
N TYR A 241 2.02 -5.91 -15.03
CA TYR A 241 1.53 -6.18 -13.68
C TYR A 241 0.64 -5.03 -13.20
N MET A 242 -0.44 -5.35 -12.49
CA MET A 242 -1.29 -4.38 -11.79
C MET A 242 -1.68 -4.85 -10.41
N ASN A 243 -1.97 -3.89 -9.51
CA ASN A 243 -2.58 -4.16 -8.21
C ASN A 243 -4.01 -3.62 -8.15
N TYR A 244 -4.89 -4.24 -7.31
CA TYR A 244 -6.26 -3.79 -7.10
C TYR A 244 -6.74 -4.06 -5.66
N VAL A 245 -7.82 -3.36 -5.25
CA VAL A 245 -8.56 -3.63 -4.00
C VAL A 245 -10.04 -3.45 -4.26
N GLY A 246 -10.86 -4.44 -3.86
CA GLY A 246 -12.30 -4.37 -3.95
C GLY A 246 -12.82 -4.40 -5.39
N LYS A 247 -13.57 -3.38 -5.79
CA LYS A 247 -14.40 -3.37 -7.01
C LYS A 247 -13.76 -2.96 -8.35
N PRO A 248 -12.47 -2.62 -8.51
CA PRO A 248 -11.91 -2.23 -9.79
C PRO A 248 -12.13 -3.26 -10.90
N LEU A 249 -11.98 -4.56 -10.61
CA LEU A 249 -12.22 -5.61 -11.61
C LEU A 249 -13.68 -5.59 -12.10
N ALA A 250 -14.64 -5.52 -11.17
CA ALA A 250 -16.06 -5.41 -11.49
C ALA A 250 -16.40 -4.16 -12.33
N TYR A 251 -15.80 -3.01 -12.01
CA TYR A 251 -16.01 -1.78 -12.79
C TYR A 251 -15.43 -1.86 -14.20
N ILE A 252 -14.27 -2.50 -14.37
CA ILE A 252 -13.67 -2.73 -15.69
C ILE A 252 -14.55 -3.70 -16.49
N LEU A 253 -15.03 -4.78 -15.88
CA LEU A 253 -15.91 -5.77 -16.49
C LEU A 253 -17.28 -5.22 -16.89
N ALA A 254 -17.77 -4.19 -16.23
CA ALA A 254 -19.01 -3.50 -16.58
C ALA A 254 -18.96 -2.78 -17.95
N ASN A 255 -17.76 -2.51 -18.47
CA ASN A 255 -17.64 -2.01 -19.85
C ASN A 255 -17.96 -3.12 -20.87
N PRO A 256 -18.62 -2.80 -21.99
CA PRO A 256 -18.90 -3.76 -23.03
C PRO A 256 -17.64 -4.51 -23.50
N PRO A 257 -17.70 -5.86 -23.65
CA PRO A 257 -16.55 -6.62 -24.14
C PRO A 257 -16.24 -6.27 -25.59
N LYS A 258 -14.94 -6.34 -25.93
CA LYS A 258 -14.44 -6.14 -27.30
C LYS A 258 -13.65 -7.35 -27.75
N PRO A 259 -13.61 -7.63 -29.07
CA PRO A 259 -12.90 -8.80 -29.60
C PRO A 259 -11.38 -8.78 -29.32
N ASP A 260 -10.82 -7.59 -29.09
CA ASP A 260 -9.40 -7.35 -28.85
C ASP A 260 -9.04 -7.15 -27.35
N ASP A 261 -9.96 -7.45 -26.42
CA ASP A 261 -9.69 -7.24 -24.99
C ASP A 261 -8.49 -8.07 -24.48
N ALA A 262 -8.29 -9.27 -25.04
CA ALA A 262 -7.14 -10.13 -24.70
C ALA A 262 -5.83 -9.71 -25.41
N ASP A 263 -5.88 -8.80 -26.38
CA ASP A 263 -4.67 -8.27 -27.03
C ASP A 263 -4.08 -7.14 -26.18
N ASN A 264 -3.38 -7.52 -25.12
CA ASN A 264 -2.76 -6.58 -24.16
C ASN A 264 -1.54 -7.24 -23.49
N PRO A 265 -0.57 -6.45 -22.95
CA PRO A 265 0.64 -6.98 -22.34
C PRO A 265 0.48 -7.41 -20.87
N LEU A 266 -0.67 -7.20 -20.23
CA LEU A 266 -0.88 -7.49 -18.81
C LEU A 266 -0.84 -9.01 -18.58
N ARG A 267 0.05 -9.45 -17.68
CA ARG A 267 0.21 -10.86 -17.33
C ARG A 267 -0.43 -11.20 -15.99
N VAL A 268 -0.32 -10.29 -15.02
CA VAL A 268 -0.72 -10.52 -13.62
C VAL A 268 -1.53 -9.34 -13.08
N ALA A 269 -2.65 -9.65 -12.46
CA ALA A 269 -3.38 -8.76 -11.59
C ALA A 269 -3.40 -9.35 -10.16
N PHE A 270 -2.87 -8.62 -9.18
CA PHE A 270 -2.82 -9.05 -7.78
C PHE A 270 -3.58 -8.09 -6.87
N GLY A 271 -4.43 -8.63 -6.02
CA GLY A 271 -5.19 -7.77 -5.10
C GLY A 271 -5.93 -8.49 -4.00
N ASN A 272 -6.96 -7.80 -3.51
CA ASN A 272 -7.79 -8.20 -2.39
C ASN A 272 -9.26 -7.90 -2.69
N GLU A 273 -10.17 -8.69 -2.08
CA GLU A 273 -11.61 -8.40 -1.99
C GLU A 273 -12.38 -8.47 -3.33
N ALA A 274 -11.83 -9.08 -4.36
CA ALA A 274 -12.60 -9.36 -5.57
C ALA A 274 -13.48 -10.61 -5.38
N SER A 275 -14.65 -10.63 -6.03
CA SER A 275 -15.48 -11.83 -6.08
C SER A 275 -14.86 -12.89 -6.97
N ASP A 276 -15.11 -14.19 -6.66
CA ASP A 276 -14.64 -15.30 -7.50
C ASP A 276 -15.10 -15.15 -8.95
N ARG A 277 -16.35 -14.67 -9.15
CA ARG A 277 -16.88 -14.38 -10.47
C ARG A 277 -16.07 -13.34 -11.22
N ASP A 278 -15.72 -12.24 -10.57
CA ASP A 278 -14.98 -11.15 -11.20
C ASP A 278 -13.53 -11.58 -11.51
N ILE A 279 -12.93 -12.41 -10.64
CA ILE A 279 -11.61 -13.01 -10.86
C ILE A 279 -11.63 -13.88 -12.10
N ASP A 280 -12.58 -14.84 -12.18
CA ASP A 280 -12.71 -15.78 -13.30
C ASP A 280 -13.00 -15.04 -14.61
N GLU A 281 -13.91 -14.07 -14.59
CA GLU A 281 -14.32 -13.32 -15.78
C GLU A 281 -13.23 -12.38 -16.28
N PHE A 282 -12.53 -11.69 -15.37
CA PHE A 282 -11.43 -10.80 -15.72
C PHE A 282 -10.27 -11.58 -16.34
N GLY A 283 -9.87 -12.70 -15.72
CA GLY A 283 -8.82 -13.57 -16.23
C GLY A 283 -9.13 -14.06 -17.63
N ARG A 284 -10.36 -14.57 -17.84
CA ARG A 284 -10.81 -15.07 -19.14
C ARG A 284 -10.90 -13.97 -20.22
N ARG A 285 -11.45 -12.79 -19.88
CA ARG A 285 -11.69 -11.70 -20.84
C ARG A 285 -10.40 -11.04 -21.33
N PHE A 286 -9.46 -10.82 -20.42
CA PHE A 286 -8.22 -10.09 -20.71
C PHE A 286 -7.00 -11.02 -20.88
N ASP A 287 -7.16 -12.33 -20.74
CA ASP A 287 -6.08 -13.34 -20.73
C ASP A 287 -4.99 -13.03 -19.69
N VAL A 288 -5.44 -12.77 -18.45
CA VAL A 288 -4.61 -12.32 -17.32
C VAL A 288 -4.71 -13.30 -16.16
N GLU A 289 -3.58 -13.60 -15.55
CA GLU A 289 -3.54 -14.36 -14.30
C GLU A 289 -3.96 -13.46 -13.13
N VAL A 290 -5.12 -13.74 -12.53
CA VAL A 290 -5.68 -12.94 -11.43
C VAL A 290 -5.47 -13.66 -10.11
N TRP A 291 -4.80 -12.98 -9.18
CA TRP A 291 -4.56 -13.45 -7.82
C TRP A 291 -5.23 -12.55 -6.81
N ASP A 292 -5.89 -13.17 -5.85
CA ASP A 292 -6.54 -12.50 -4.73
C ASP A 292 -6.04 -13.07 -3.41
N GLY A 293 -6.13 -12.30 -2.35
CA GLY A 293 -5.73 -12.71 -1.03
C GLY A 293 -6.39 -11.86 0.05
N PHE A 294 -6.12 -12.18 1.30
CA PHE A 294 -6.54 -11.38 2.44
C PHE A 294 -5.32 -10.77 3.11
N GLY A 295 -5.40 -9.49 3.39
CA GLY A 295 -4.42 -8.74 4.17
C GLY A 295 -4.97 -7.38 4.56
N SER A 296 -4.59 -6.91 5.72
CA SER A 296 -4.89 -5.55 6.21
C SER A 296 -3.66 -4.65 6.08
N THR A 297 -3.83 -3.37 6.37
CA THR A 297 -2.70 -2.41 6.43
C THR A 297 -1.66 -2.80 7.48
N GLU A 298 -2.10 -3.42 8.56
CA GLU A 298 -1.26 -3.95 9.64
C GLU A 298 -0.35 -5.08 9.18
N ASN A 299 -0.78 -5.83 8.15
CA ASN A 299 -0.04 -6.95 7.55
C ASN A 299 0.44 -8.01 8.59
N ALA A 300 -0.33 -8.18 9.65
CA ALA A 300 -0.05 -9.13 10.73
C ALA A 300 -0.60 -10.52 10.44
N VAL A 301 -1.71 -10.60 9.69
CA VAL A 301 -2.34 -11.81 9.20
C VAL A 301 -2.32 -11.77 7.67
N ILE A 302 -1.74 -12.79 7.06
CA ILE A 302 -1.63 -12.91 5.61
C ILE A 302 -2.21 -14.25 5.20
N ILE A 303 -3.21 -14.21 4.30
CA ILE A 303 -3.82 -15.39 3.71
C ILE A 303 -3.74 -15.23 2.20
N THR A 304 -3.28 -16.25 1.52
CA THR A 304 -3.15 -16.22 0.06
C THR A 304 -3.88 -17.38 -0.57
N ARG A 305 -4.49 -17.10 -1.70
CA ARG A 305 -5.00 -18.15 -2.59
C ARG A 305 -3.83 -18.85 -3.26
N GLU A 306 -3.98 -20.15 -3.43
CA GLU A 306 -3.06 -21.01 -4.18
C GLU A 306 -3.86 -21.88 -5.19
N PRO A 307 -3.22 -22.51 -6.16
CA PRO A 307 -3.94 -23.42 -7.05
C PRO A 307 -4.75 -24.45 -6.29
N GLY A 308 -6.04 -24.56 -6.59
CA GLY A 308 -6.96 -25.46 -5.89
C GLY A 308 -7.70 -24.83 -4.71
N THR A 309 -7.56 -23.55 -4.43
CA THR A 309 -8.38 -22.84 -3.43
C THR A 309 -9.88 -23.01 -3.76
N PRO A 310 -10.69 -23.57 -2.85
CA PRO A 310 -12.13 -23.74 -3.06
C PRO A 310 -12.83 -22.38 -3.25
N LYS A 311 -13.93 -22.39 -4.01
CA LYS A 311 -14.78 -21.20 -4.14
C LYS A 311 -15.32 -20.78 -2.77
N GLY A 312 -15.31 -19.47 -2.52
CA GLY A 312 -15.71 -18.88 -1.24
C GLY A 312 -14.60 -18.86 -0.17
N SER A 313 -13.48 -19.55 -0.38
CA SER A 313 -12.31 -19.45 0.50
C SER A 313 -11.41 -18.29 0.09
N ILE A 314 -10.83 -17.60 1.09
CA ILE A 314 -9.80 -16.57 0.88
C ILE A 314 -8.38 -17.17 0.80
N GLY A 315 -8.23 -18.50 0.98
CA GLY A 315 -6.96 -19.20 0.88
C GLY A 315 -6.51 -19.87 2.16
N LYS A 316 -5.19 -20.08 2.26
CA LYS A 316 -4.53 -20.60 3.46
C LYS A 316 -3.67 -19.54 4.12
N GLY A 317 -3.69 -19.53 5.46
CA GLY A 317 -2.86 -18.65 6.26
C GLY A 317 -1.42 -19.12 6.34
N PHE A 318 -0.48 -18.17 6.41
CA PHE A 318 0.90 -18.48 6.77
C PHE A 318 1.01 -18.90 8.25
N GLY A 319 2.16 -19.48 8.64
CA GLY A 319 2.37 -20.04 9.96
C GLY A 319 1.96 -19.09 11.09
N GLY A 320 1.17 -19.60 12.05
CA GLY A 320 0.60 -18.84 13.14
C GLY A 320 -0.82 -18.31 12.90
N VAL A 321 -1.32 -18.32 11.67
CA VAL A 321 -2.71 -17.92 11.40
C VAL A 321 -3.68 -18.97 11.92
N ALA A 322 -4.60 -18.55 12.79
CA ALA A 322 -5.59 -19.42 13.45
C ALA A 322 -6.90 -18.67 13.70
N ILE A 323 -7.93 -19.38 14.11
CA ILE A 323 -9.24 -18.83 14.46
C ILE A 323 -9.47 -19.06 15.94
N TYR A 324 -9.72 -17.99 16.70
CA TYR A 324 -9.86 -18.02 18.15
C TYR A 324 -11.15 -17.35 18.62
N ARG A 325 -11.70 -17.84 19.71
CA ARG A 325 -12.78 -17.12 20.44
C ARG A 325 -12.13 -16.05 21.31
N SER A 326 -12.51 -14.82 21.08
CA SER A 326 -11.99 -13.67 21.83
C SER A 326 -12.35 -13.71 23.32
N GLU A 327 -13.52 -14.28 23.68
CA GLU A 327 -14.00 -14.34 25.07
C GLU A 327 -13.29 -15.42 25.91
N THR A 328 -12.95 -16.55 25.30
CA THR A 328 -12.38 -17.71 26.01
C THR A 328 -10.91 -17.92 25.75
N MET A 329 -10.35 -17.24 24.76
CA MET A 329 -8.96 -17.40 24.32
C MET A 329 -8.63 -18.82 23.82
N GLN A 330 -9.63 -19.56 23.35
CA GLN A 330 -9.48 -20.90 22.83
C GLN A 330 -9.57 -20.92 21.32
N GLU A 331 -8.77 -21.80 20.70
CA GLU A 331 -8.87 -22.04 19.26
C GLU A 331 -10.24 -22.65 18.92
N CYS A 332 -10.85 -22.15 17.87
CA CYS A 332 -12.16 -22.64 17.40
C CYS A 332 -12.04 -24.04 16.80
N ALA A 333 -13.13 -24.79 16.87
CA ALA A 333 -13.21 -26.08 16.22
C ALA A 333 -13.13 -25.94 14.69
N VAL A 334 -12.74 -27.00 14.02
CA VAL A 334 -12.77 -27.07 12.56
C VAL A 334 -14.23 -27.00 12.08
N ALA A 335 -14.45 -26.21 11.02
CA ALA A 335 -15.76 -26.06 10.38
C ALA A 335 -16.23 -27.40 9.79
N ARG A 336 -17.50 -27.74 10.02
CA ARG A 336 -18.15 -28.94 9.48
C ARG A 336 -19.33 -28.52 8.61
N PHE A 337 -19.49 -29.20 7.48
CA PHE A 337 -20.53 -28.90 6.52
C PHE A 337 -21.45 -30.11 6.32
N ASP A 338 -22.70 -29.84 6.02
CA ASP A 338 -23.63 -30.87 5.57
C ASP A 338 -23.43 -31.23 4.09
N THR A 339 -24.30 -32.10 3.57
CA THR A 339 -24.26 -32.55 2.16
C THR A 339 -24.55 -31.44 1.16
N ASP A 340 -25.18 -30.35 1.58
CA ASP A 340 -25.56 -29.21 0.76
C ASP A 340 -24.51 -28.07 0.87
N GLY A 341 -23.45 -28.26 1.68
CA GLY A 341 -22.38 -27.31 1.89
C GLY A 341 -22.69 -26.23 2.93
N ALA A 342 -23.76 -26.39 3.72
CA ALA A 342 -24.07 -25.45 4.80
C ALA A 342 -23.25 -25.76 6.07
N LEU A 343 -22.72 -24.72 6.71
CA LEU A 343 -21.96 -24.84 7.96
C LEU A 343 -22.89 -25.31 9.10
N ILE A 344 -22.59 -26.47 9.71
CA ILE A 344 -23.44 -27.09 10.75
C ILE A 344 -22.98 -26.84 12.19
N ASN A 345 -21.79 -26.28 12.39
CA ASN A 345 -21.27 -25.94 13.73
C ASN A 345 -20.76 -24.50 13.83
N PRO A 346 -21.55 -23.47 13.41
CA PRO A 346 -21.08 -22.08 13.38
C PRO A 346 -20.64 -21.58 14.75
N ASP A 347 -21.38 -21.90 15.82
CA ASP A 347 -21.05 -21.47 17.18
C ASP A 347 -19.71 -22.01 17.70
N GLU A 348 -19.23 -23.11 17.14
CA GLU A 348 -17.96 -23.74 17.53
C GLU A 348 -16.80 -23.32 16.61
N ALA A 349 -17.09 -23.07 15.33
CA ALA A 349 -16.10 -22.89 14.27
C ALA A 349 -15.79 -21.44 13.97
N ILE A 350 -16.74 -20.52 14.11
CA ILE A 350 -16.55 -19.10 13.81
C ILE A 350 -15.89 -18.41 15.00
N GLY A 351 -14.83 -17.67 14.72
CA GLY A 351 -14.11 -16.84 15.68
C GLY A 351 -13.30 -15.74 14.99
N GLU A 352 -12.52 -15.06 15.78
CA GLU A 352 -11.65 -13.98 15.29
C GLU A 352 -10.38 -14.57 14.67
N LEU A 353 -10.01 -14.02 13.53
CA LEU A 353 -8.78 -14.36 12.82
C LEU A 353 -7.59 -13.75 13.55
N VAL A 354 -6.63 -14.59 13.94
CA VAL A 354 -5.47 -14.19 14.75
C VAL A 354 -4.15 -14.68 14.15
N ASN A 355 -3.06 -14.06 14.59
CA ASN A 355 -1.72 -14.59 14.40
C ASN A 355 -1.13 -14.98 15.76
N THR A 356 -1.02 -16.30 16.01
CA THR A 356 -0.51 -16.86 17.27
C THR A 356 1.01 -16.79 17.39
N ALA A 357 1.73 -16.54 16.29
CA ALA A 357 3.19 -16.38 16.27
C ALA A 357 3.65 -14.95 16.62
N GLY A 358 2.71 -14.05 16.94
CA GLY A 358 2.99 -12.66 17.32
C GLY A 358 2.33 -11.64 16.39
N THR A 359 2.96 -10.48 16.23
CA THR A 359 2.38 -9.35 15.50
C THR A 359 2.68 -9.35 13.98
N GLY A 360 3.39 -10.36 13.47
CA GLY A 360 3.79 -10.39 12.06
C GLY A 360 4.59 -9.13 11.68
N PHE A 361 4.14 -8.41 10.67
CA PHE A 361 4.75 -7.14 10.24
C PHE A 361 4.22 -5.90 10.98
N PHE A 362 3.20 -6.06 11.83
CA PHE A 362 2.61 -4.94 12.55
C PHE A 362 3.54 -4.39 13.62
N THR A 363 3.91 -3.12 13.49
CA THR A 363 4.78 -2.40 14.42
C THR A 363 4.03 -1.43 15.32
N GLY A 364 2.71 -1.34 15.16
CA GLY A 364 1.82 -0.53 15.99
C GLY A 364 1.12 0.60 15.24
N TYR A 365 0.15 1.20 15.94
CA TYR A 365 -0.46 2.48 15.57
C TYR A 365 0.29 3.61 16.25
N TYR A 366 0.55 4.69 15.52
CA TYR A 366 1.23 5.86 16.06
C TYR A 366 0.35 6.59 17.07
N ASN A 367 0.90 6.87 18.25
CA ASN A 367 0.24 7.56 19.37
C ASN A 367 -1.15 7.02 19.78
N ASP A 368 -1.36 5.69 19.64
CA ASP A 368 -2.63 5.04 20.00
C ASP A 368 -2.38 3.75 20.81
N ALA A 369 -1.97 3.94 22.07
CA ALA A 369 -1.62 2.82 22.97
C ALA A 369 -2.80 1.86 23.20
N ALA A 370 -4.02 2.40 23.33
CA ALA A 370 -5.22 1.61 23.56
C ALA A 370 -5.53 0.68 22.37
N ALA A 371 -5.42 1.22 21.14
CA ALA A 371 -5.61 0.41 19.93
C ALA A 371 -4.50 -0.64 19.77
N ASN A 372 -3.27 -0.32 20.15
CA ASN A 372 -2.17 -1.29 20.15
C ASN A 372 -2.43 -2.44 21.12
N GLU A 373 -2.87 -2.13 22.34
CA GLU A 373 -3.22 -3.14 23.35
C GLU A 373 -4.40 -4.01 22.90
N GLU A 374 -5.42 -3.43 22.27
CA GLU A 374 -6.55 -4.16 21.71
C GLU A 374 -6.11 -5.20 20.68
N ARG A 375 -5.16 -4.84 19.80
CA ARG A 375 -4.67 -5.70 18.70
C ARG A 375 -3.61 -6.70 19.13
N THR A 376 -2.90 -6.46 20.23
CA THR A 376 -1.75 -7.29 20.65
C THR A 376 -1.99 -7.91 22.02
N ARG A 377 -3.04 -8.71 22.14
CA ARG A 377 -3.42 -9.36 23.39
C ARG A 377 -2.77 -10.74 23.51
N HIS A 378 -2.29 -11.08 24.71
CA HIS A 378 -1.76 -12.41 25.06
C HIS A 378 -0.64 -12.91 24.13
N GLY A 379 0.20 -12.00 23.63
CA GLY A 379 1.29 -12.34 22.72
C GLY A 379 0.87 -12.68 21.28
N MET A 380 -0.40 -12.52 20.96
CA MET A 380 -0.98 -12.77 19.63
C MET A 380 -1.48 -11.44 19.02
N TYR A 381 -1.53 -11.40 17.69
CA TYR A 381 -2.24 -10.33 16.99
C TYR A 381 -3.70 -10.73 16.73
N TRP A 382 -4.63 -9.82 16.99
CA TRP A 382 -6.07 -9.96 16.81
C TRP A 382 -6.55 -9.03 15.69
N SER A 383 -7.07 -9.63 14.59
CA SER A 383 -7.41 -8.84 13.39
C SER A 383 -8.71 -8.05 13.51
N GLY A 384 -9.66 -8.53 14.33
CA GLY A 384 -11.02 -8.03 14.38
C GLY A 384 -11.94 -8.58 13.28
N ASP A 385 -11.43 -9.45 12.41
CA ASP A 385 -12.18 -10.10 11.34
C ASP A 385 -12.65 -11.48 11.78
N LEU A 386 -13.89 -11.84 11.43
CA LEU A 386 -14.44 -13.16 11.72
C LEU A 386 -14.19 -14.12 10.55
N ALA A 387 -13.79 -15.34 10.89
CA ALA A 387 -13.55 -16.40 9.93
C ALA A 387 -13.82 -17.78 10.53
N TYR A 388 -13.76 -18.81 9.71
CA TYR A 388 -13.66 -20.21 10.11
C TYR A 388 -12.59 -20.91 9.25
N ARG A 389 -12.12 -22.06 9.73
CA ARG A 389 -11.16 -22.91 9.01
C ARG A 389 -11.74 -24.32 8.86
N ASP A 390 -11.71 -24.85 7.65
CA ASP A 390 -12.15 -26.22 7.38
C ASP A 390 -11.08 -27.29 7.70
N ALA A 391 -11.42 -28.57 7.44
CA ALA A 391 -10.54 -29.71 7.72
C ALA A 391 -9.26 -29.73 6.87
N ASP A 392 -9.30 -29.12 5.68
CA ASP A 392 -8.17 -29.03 4.75
C ASP A 392 -7.31 -27.78 4.98
N GLY A 393 -7.69 -26.95 5.98
CA GLY A 393 -7.00 -25.73 6.39
C GLY A 393 -7.38 -24.49 5.58
N TRP A 394 -8.43 -24.56 4.76
CA TRP A 394 -8.94 -23.40 4.03
C TRP A 394 -9.73 -22.48 4.96
N ILE A 395 -9.53 -21.19 4.79
CA ILE A 395 -10.15 -20.12 5.57
C ILE A 395 -11.18 -19.38 4.71
#